data_8b6bf977f727c2bb3e03b8a84d429b46
#
_entry.id   8b6bf977f727c2bb3e03b8a84d429b46
#
_cell.length_a   1.000
_cell.length_b   1.000
_cell.length_c   1.000
_cell.angle_alpha   90.00
_cell.angle_beta   90.00
_cell.angle_gamma   90.00
#
_symmetry.space_group_name_H-M   'P 1'
#
loop_
_entity.id
_entity.type
_entity.pdbx_description
1 polymer ?
#
loop_
_entity_poly.entity_id
_entity_poly.type
_entity_poly.pdbx_seq_one_letter_code
_entity_poly.pdbx_strand_id
1 'polypeptide(L)'
;MKKLSRKTVWLLLAVLVFTVGSGFSARRSAALPAVGETVSGFRVDRVERLDTPGGKAAYLTHEATGAALVYIEDTGAAPALTIAGRTTDGLRRVTLTADSAGELLRGAKESLGALFGAETEAVPDADAAYRAFLGCLFPGCDAAGNGAGEASAENMLAVVCAPPDGAADILSWLDGVFSAADAGEALAPDAAYCRIEKPVKETVSIAGEGTGGVYFGIVCPRAGEWTRVRLAALAAALERTGSLLDKRVRAALPDTAAVCGTASAGTDAALWFFAPGLEEKDAETFRDAVLAALRAASETGFSAQAIETLSAAQRLEELTFPERDDLGAALCEGFAAAWAQGDASGYPAQLRERWSAAAYLADGSCAEAVREELLTSTLTALVTVAPGPLREPEPTPEAAPAPTEAPAPT
;
A
#
# COMPACT_ATOMS: atom_id res chain seq x y z
N MET A 1 -12.43 -46.92 47.38
CA MET A 1 -11.77 -46.53 46.08
C MET A 1 -11.04 -47.74 45.54
N LYS A 2 -11.55 -48.37 44.44
CA LYS A 2 -10.90 -49.52 43.81
C LYS A 2 -9.67 -49.02 43.04
N LYS A 3 -8.47 -49.51 43.41
CA LYS A 3 -7.25 -49.20 42.68
C LYS A 3 -7.37 -49.80 41.27
N LEU A 4 -7.37 -48.91 40.24
CA LEU A 4 -7.29 -49.35 38.85
C LEU A 4 -6.00 -50.17 38.66
N SER A 5 -6.11 -51.33 37.98
CA SER A 5 -4.95 -52.15 37.72
C SER A 5 -3.96 -51.47 36.75
N ARG A 6 -2.66 -51.71 36.91
CA ARG A 6 -1.65 -51.14 36.00
C ARG A 6 -1.96 -51.40 34.52
N LYS A 7 -2.55 -52.53 34.21
CA LYS A 7 -2.98 -52.89 32.84
C LYS A 7 -4.08 -51.95 32.31
N THR A 8 -5.06 -51.58 33.16
CA THR A 8 -6.15 -50.68 32.79
C THR A 8 -5.66 -49.26 32.56
N VAL A 9 -4.65 -48.80 33.34
CA VAL A 9 -4.02 -47.47 33.14
C VAL A 9 -3.24 -47.47 31.82
N TRP A 10 -2.50 -48.50 31.47
CA TRP A 10 -1.80 -48.60 30.20
C TRP A 10 -2.74 -48.71 29.00
N LEU A 11 -3.86 -49.40 29.12
CA LEU A 11 -4.87 -49.44 28.06
C LEU A 11 -5.55 -48.08 27.84
N LEU A 12 -5.84 -47.37 28.93
CA LEU A 12 -6.36 -45.99 28.84
C LEU A 12 -5.36 -45.00 28.23
N LEU A 13 -4.07 -45.13 28.59
CA LEU A 13 -3.00 -44.31 27.99
C LEU A 13 -2.81 -44.65 26.50
N ALA A 14 -2.85 -45.92 26.11
CA ALA A 14 -2.78 -46.36 24.72
C ALA A 14 -3.98 -45.84 23.90
N VAL A 15 -5.19 -45.91 24.45
CA VAL A 15 -6.39 -45.36 23.81
C VAL A 15 -6.31 -43.83 23.70
N LEU A 16 -5.80 -43.14 24.74
CA LEU A 16 -5.59 -41.71 24.70
C LEU A 16 -4.54 -41.27 23.66
N VAL A 17 -3.42 -42.02 23.58
CA VAL A 17 -2.39 -41.77 22.55
C VAL A 17 -2.91 -42.09 21.16
N PHE A 18 -3.73 -43.14 21.00
CA PHE A 18 -4.37 -43.44 19.70
C PHE A 18 -5.46 -42.46 19.31
N THR A 19 -6.26 -41.94 20.25
CA THR A 19 -7.29 -40.93 19.97
C THR A 19 -6.68 -39.54 19.76
N VAL A 20 -5.61 -39.19 20.44
CA VAL A 20 -4.85 -37.94 20.16
C VAL A 20 -4.02 -38.12 18.88
N GLY A 21 -3.48 -39.31 18.60
CA GLY A 21 -2.72 -39.61 17.37
C GLY A 21 -3.60 -39.72 16.11
N SER A 22 -4.86 -40.14 16.23
CA SER A 22 -5.80 -40.21 15.10
C SER A 22 -6.58 -38.90 14.85
N GLY A 23 -6.56 -37.99 15.82
CA GLY A 23 -7.02 -36.62 15.64
C GLY A 23 -6.02 -35.71 14.91
N PHE A 24 -4.75 -36.11 14.88
CA PHE A 24 -3.80 -35.62 13.87
C PHE A 24 -3.97 -36.51 12.61
N SER A 25 -5.14 -36.40 11.95
CA SER A 25 -5.17 -36.48 10.50
C SER A 25 -4.04 -35.58 10.07
N ALA A 26 -3.00 -36.13 9.50
CA ALA A 26 -2.08 -35.38 8.69
C ALA A 26 -2.98 -34.67 7.67
N ARG A 27 -3.37 -33.42 7.97
CA ARG A 27 -3.71 -32.50 6.93
C ARG A 27 -2.52 -32.61 6.02
N ARG A 28 -2.67 -33.31 4.91
CA ARG A 28 -1.73 -33.22 3.82
C ARG A 28 -1.76 -31.73 3.55
N SER A 29 -0.78 -31.02 4.10
CA SER A 29 -0.42 -29.70 3.65
C SER A 29 -0.28 -29.91 2.16
N ALA A 30 -1.23 -29.41 1.39
CA ALA A 30 -1.09 -29.37 -0.04
C ALA A 30 0.16 -28.53 -0.22
N ALA A 31 1.30 -29.19 -0.43
CA ALA A 31 2.56 -28.49 -0.57
C ALA A 31 2.37 -27.50 -1.72
N LEU A 32 2.92 -26.29 -1.57
CA LEU A 32 3.00 -25.37 -2.69
C LEU A 32 3.46 -26.13 -3.92
N PRO A 33 2.81 -25.93 -5.08
CA PRO A 33 3.17 -26.64 -6.30
C PRO A 33 4.64 -26.37 -6.63
N ALA A 34 5.31 -27.33 -7.24
CA ALA A 34 6.72 -27.21 -7.61
C ALA A 34 6.88 -26.19 -8.76
N VAL A 35 8.04 -25.54 -8.80
CA VAL A 35 8.39 -24.65 -9.91
C VAL A 35 8.26 -25.37 -11.25
N GLY A 36 7.57 -24.77 -12.19
CA GLY A 36 7.24 -25.33 -13.50
C GLY A 36 5.93 -26.13 -13.57
N GLU A 37 5.27 -26.39 -12.44
CA GLU A 37 3.93 -26.98 -12.43
C GLU A 37 2.86 -25.92 -12.74
N THR A 38 1.76 -26.38 -13.34
CA THR A 38 0.58 -25.54 -13.63
C THR A 38 -0.55 -25.90 -12.66
N VAL A 39 -1.14 -24.90 -12.02
CA VAL A 39 -2.27 -25.03 -11.10
C VAL A 39 -3.36 -24.05 -11.52
N SER A 40 -4.54 -24.55 -11.87
CA SER A 40 -5.68 -23.71 -12.27
C SER A 40 -5.28 -22.63 -13.28
N GLY A 41 -4.65 -23.00 -14.39
CA GLY A 41 -4.24 -22.07 -15.44
C GLY A 41 -3.02 -21.19 -15.14
N PHE A 42 -2.44 -21.30 -13.95
CA PHE A 42 -1.26 -20.54 -13.54
C PHE A 42 -0.02 -21.43 -13.47
N ARG A 43 1.04 -21.04 -14.16
CA ARG A 43 2.35 -21.70 -14.07
C ARG A 43 3.13 -21.13 -12.90
N VAL A 44 3.70 -21.99 -12.07
CA VAL A 44 4.57 -21.60 -10.96
C VAL A 44 5.96 -21.24 -11.49
N ASP A 45 6.31 -19.99 -11.40
CA ASP A 45 7.61 -19.48 -11.86
C ASP A 45 8.69 -19.56 -10.78
N ARG A 46 8.29 -19.32 -9.51
CA ARG A 46 9.21 -19.26 -8.38
C ARG A 46 8.49 -19.53 -7.07
N VAL A 47 9.20 -20.12 -6.11
CA VAL A 47 8.76 -20.25 -4.71
C VAL A 47 9.87 -19.75 -3.81
N GLU A 48 9.54 -18.90 -2.84
CA GLU A 48 10.49 -18.44 -1.85
C GLU A 48 9.92 -18.48 -0.43
N ARG A 49 10.81 -18.47 0.54
CA ARG A 49 10.46 -18.39 1.95
C ARG A 49 10.35 -16.93 2.36
N LEU A 50 9.26 -16.60 3.05
CA LEU A 50 9.09 -15.28 3.65
C LEU A 50 9.73 -15.25 5.05
N ASP A 51 10.16 -14.08 5.49
CA ASP A 51 10.69 -13.86 6.83
C ASP A 51 9.56 -13.73 7.90
N THR A 52 8.46 -14.43 7.66
CA THR A 52 7.34 -14.60 8.59
C THR A 52 7.28 -16.06 9.02
N PRO A 53 6.85 -16.38 10.26
CA PRO A 53 6.78 -17.75 10.73
C PRO A 53 5.97 -18.66 9.79
N GLY A 54 6.62 -19.66 9.21
CA GLY A 54 6.00 -20.64 8.30
C GLY A 54 5.60 -20.12 6.92
N GLY A 55 5.81 -18.83 6.63
CA GLY A 55 5.38 -18.22 5.39
C GLY A 55 6.20 -18.62 4.18
N LYS A 56 5.53 -18.92 3.08
CA LYS A 56 6.11 -19.11 1.76
C LYS A 56 5.24 -18.39 0.74
N ALA A 57 5.87 -17.82 -0.29
CA ALA A 57 5.19 -17.22 -1.43
C ALA A 57 5.54 -17.99 -2.71
N ALA A 58 4.53 -18.33 -3.48
CA ALA A 58 4.67 -18.79 -4.85
C ALA A 58 4.31 -17.64 -5.79
N TYR A 59 5.15 -17.41 -6.78
CA TYR A 59 4.93 -16.45 -7.85
C TYR A 59 4.50 -17.23 -9.07
N LEU A 60 3.35 -16.85 -9.62
CA LEU A 60 2.72 -17.56 -10.72
C LEU A 60 2.37 -16.57 -11.84
N THR A 61 2.35 -17.08 -13.06
CA THR A 61 1.89 -16.35 -14.25
C THR A 61 0.76 -17.12 -14.91
N HIS A 62 -0.33 -16.45 -15.21
CA HIS A 62 -1.45 -17.03 -15.94
C HIS A 62 -1.04 -17.35 -17.37
N GLU A 63 -1.15 -18.63 -17.78
CA GLU A 63 -0.58 -19.10 -19.07
C GLU A 63 -1.21 -18.45 -20.31
N ALA A 64 -2.49 -18.13 -20.25
CA ALA A 64 -3.21 -17.57 -21.40
C ALA A 64 -3.07 -16.05 -21.53
N THR A 65 -2.92 -15.30 -20.40
CA THR A 65 -3.03 -13.84 -20.41
C THR A 65 -1.81 -13.12 -19.86
N GLY A 66 -0.86 -13.84 -19.26
CA GLY A 66 0.30 -13.21 -18.62
C GLY A 66 0.02 -12.53 -17.28
N ALA A 67 -1.22 -12.55 -16.77
CA ALA A 67 -1.57 -11.97 -15.48
C ALA A 67 -0.70 -12.55 -14.36
N ALA A 68 -0.23 -11.69 -13.45
CA ALA A 68 0.60 -12.10 -12.34
C ALA A 68 -0.25 -12.55 -11.14
N LEU A 69 0.23 -13.56 -10.42
CA LEU A 69 -0.36 -14.01 -9.16
C LEU A 69 0.72 -14.31 -8.14
N VAL A 70 0.51 -13.88 -6.90
CA VAL A 70 1.31 -14.31 -5.74
C VAL A 70 0.39 -15.08 -4.81
N TYR A 71 0.72 -16.33 -4.56
CA TYR A 71 0.04 -17.13 -3.55
C TYR A 71 0.92 -17.28 -2.31
N ILE A 72 0.40 -16.86 -1.16
CA ILE A 72 1.04 -16.92 0.15
C ILE A 72 0.41 -18.09 0.91
N GLU A 73 1.23 -19.09 1.24
CA GLU A 73 0.78 -20.19 2.07
C GLU A 73 0.33 -19.64 3.44
N ASP A 74 -0.75 -20.21 3.96
CA ASP A 74 -1.34 -19.79 5.24
C ASP A 74 -0.29 -19.71 6.36
N THR A 75 -0.20 -18.54 6.95
CA THR A 75 0.66 -18.26 8.09
C THR A 75 -0.08 -18.34 9.42
N GLY A 76 -1.35 -18.78 9.42
CA GLY A 76 -2.28 -18.72 10.54
C GLY A 76 -3.06 -17.39 10.60
N ALA A 77 -2.86 -16.50 9.64
CA ALA A 77 -3.56 -15.24 9.52
C ALA A 77 -4.96 -15.42 8.89
N ALA A 78 -5.82 -14.41 9.06
CA ALA A 78 -7.09 -14.34 8.34
C ALA A 78 -6.86 -14.32 6.81
N PRO A 79 -7.62 -15.12 6.04
CA PRO A 79 -7.51 -15.13 4.58
C PRO A 79 -7.70 -13.74 3.98
N ALA A 80 -6.87 -13.39 3.01
CA ALA A 80 -6.91 -12.10 2.33
C ALA A 80 -6.66 -12.25 0.82
N LEU A 81 -7.22 -11.34 0.06
CA LEU A 81 -7.04 -11.22 -1.38
C LEU A 81 -6.87 -9.75 -1.75
N THR A 82 -5.80 -9.43 -2.43
CA THR A 82 -5.64 -8.13 -3.08
C THR A 82 -5.62 -8.33 -4.59
N ILE A 83 -6.45 -7.58 -5.31
CA ILE A 83 -6.38 -7.47 -6.76
C ILE A 83 -5.93 -6.06 -7.10
N ALA A 84 -4.89 -5.95 -7.91
CA ALA A 84 -4.36 -4.70 -8.41
C ALA A 84 -4.32 -4.72 -9.94
N GLY A 85 -4.62 -3.59 -10.57
CA GLY A 85 -4.58 -3.42 -12.01
C GLY A 85 -3.94 -2.09 -12.39
N ARG A 86 -2.99 -2.11 -13.34
CA ARG A 86 -2.44 -0.90 -13.97
C ARG A 86 -3.33 -0.50 -15.14
N THR A 87 -3.61 0.78 -15.21
CA THR A 87 -4.29 1.41 -16.34
C THR A 87 -3.43 2.54 -16.86
N THR A 88 -3.78 3.13 -17.99
CA THR A 88 -3.10 4.34 -18.50
C THR A 88 -3.22 5.55 -17.56
N ASP A 89 -4.19 5.51 -16.65
CA ASP A 89 -4.52 6.64 -15.76
C ASP A 89 -4.09 6.39 -14.31
N GLY A 90 -3.51 5.22 -14.00
CA GLY A 90 -3.04 4.94 -12.64
C GLY A 90 -3.12 3.46 -12.23
N LEU A 91 -3.16 3.24 -10.95
CA LEU A 91 -3.24 1.92 -10.31
C LEU A 91 -4.57 1.79 -9.57
N ARG A 92 -5.33 0.75 -9.89
CA ARG A 92 -6.48 0.34 -9.07
C ARG A 92 -6.07 -0.78 -8.13
N ARG A 93 -6.62 -0.76 -6.93
CA ARG A 93 -6.35 -1.81 -5.95
C ARG A 93 -7.55 -2.00 -5.02
N VAL A 94 -7.92 -3.25 -4.80
CA VAL A 94 -8.91 -3.63 -3.79
C VAL A 94 -8.35 -4.76 -2.95
N THR A 95 -8.47 -4.63 -1.64
CA THR A 95 -8.10 -5.66 -0.66
C THR A 95 -9.35 -6.12 0.08
N LEU A 96 -9.53 -7.43 0.14
CA LEU A 96 -10.60 -8.11 0.84
C LEU A 96 -10.02 -9.01 1.91
N THR A 97 -10.69 -9.11 3.04
CA THR A 97 -10.37 -10.01 4.15
C THR A 97 -11.62 -10.76 4.58
N ALA A 98 -11.46 -11.97 5.11
CA ALA A 98 -12.56 -12.75 5.63
C ALA A 98 -12.08 -13.74 6.70
N ASP A 99 -13.01 -14.28 7.49
CA ASP A 99 -12.68 -15.28 8.51
C ASP A 99 -12.39 -16.66 7.92
N SER A 100 -12.76 -16.89 6.66
CA SER A 100 -12.50 -18.13 5.95
C SER A 100 -12.27 -17.92 4.45
N ALA A 101 -11.55 -18.85 3.80
CA ALA A 101 -11.33 -18.81 2.36
C ALA A 101 -12.64 -18.86 1.55
N GLY A 102 -13.66 -19.58 2.03
CA GLY A 102 -14.97 -19.66 1.39
C GLY A 102 -15.73 -18.32 1.45
N GLU A 103 -15.63 -17.59 2.56
CA GLU A 103 -16.21 -16.24 2.70
C GLU A 103 -15.42 -15.22 1.87
N LEU A 104 -14.10 -15.32 1.85
CA LEU A 104 -13.26 -14.49 0.99
C LEU A 104 -13.64 -14.66 -0.48
N LEU A 105 -13.81 -15.88 -0.95
CA LEU A 105 -14.23 -16.17 -2.33
C LEU A 105 -15.62 -15.62 -2.64
N ARG A 106 -16.56 -15.70 -1.68
CA ARG A 106 -17.91 -15.14 -1.83
C ARG A 106 -17.85 -13.61 -1.95
N GLY A 107 -17.17 -12.95 -1.02
CA GLY A 107 -16.99 -11.50 -1.05
C GLY A 107 -16.27 -11.02 -2.30
N ALA A 108 -15.28 -11.77 -2.78
CA ALA A 108 -14.58 -11.46 -4.01
C ALA A 108 -15.50 -11.52 -5.24
N LYS A 109 -16.35 -12.53 -5.34
CA LYS A 109 -17.34 -12.66 -6.42
C LYS A 109 -18.37 -11.52 -6.43
N GLU A 110 -18.78 -11.06 -5.26
CA GLU A 110 -19.74 -9.95 -5.11
C GLU A 110 -19.09 -8.59 -5.43
N SER A 111 -17.81 -8.41 -5.07
CA SER A 111 -17.09 -7.14 -5.22
C SER A 111 -16.44 -6.93 -6.59
N LEU A 112 -16.29 -7.99 -7.39
CA LEU A 112 -15.56 -7.91 -8.66
C LEU A 112 -16.25 -7.04 -9.70
N GLY A 113 -17.58 -7.00 -9.70
CA GLY A 113 -18.35 -6.08 -10.54
C GLY A 113 -18.03 -4.61 -10.26
N ALA A 114 -17.70 -4.29 -9.01
CA ALA A 114 -17.27 -2.94 -8.60
C ALA A 114 -15.82 -2.63 -9.01
N LEU A 115 -14.96 -3.63 -9.12
CA LEU A 115 -13.56 -3.47 -9.53
C LEU A 115 -13.40 -3.10 -11.02
N PHE A 116 -14.29 -3.64 -11.87
CA PHE A 116 -14.14 -3.55 -13.32
C PHE A 116 -15.18 -2.64 -14.01
N GLY A 117 -16.16 -2.11 -13.32
CA GLY A 117 -17.25 -1.42 -14.02
C GLY A 117 -18.03 -0.35 -13.26
N ALA A 118 -17.77 -0.07 -12.01
CA ALA A 118 -18.53 0.96 -11.29
C ALA A 118 -17.67 2.17 -10.93
N GLU A 119 -18.28 3.35 -11.08
CA GLU A 119 -17.82 4.55 -10.40
C GLU A 119 -17.56 4.23 -8.93
N THR A 120 -16.30 4.27 -8.52
CA THR A 120 -15.94 4.17 -7.11
C THR A 120 -16.65 5.30 -6.37
N GLU A 121 -17.50 4.96 -5.39
CA GLU A 121 -18.04 5.97 -4.47
C GLU A 121 -16.88 6.82 -3.96
N ALA A 122 -17.05 8.13 -4.02
CA ALA A 122 -16.04 9.08 -3.57
C ALA A 122 -15.65 8.74 -2.13
N VAL A 123 -14.38 8.38 -1.93
CA VAL A 123 -13.80 8.20 -0.60
C VAL A 123 -14.06 9.46 0.23
N PRO A 124 -14.49 9.34 1.50
CA PRO A 124 -14.82 10.50 2.32
C PRO A 124 -13.72 11.56 2.36
N ASP A 125 -14.12 12.81 2.40
CA ASP A 125 -13.38 14.05 2.18
C ASP A 125 -12.15 14.33 3.08
N ALA A 126 -11.83 13.47 4.05
CA ALA A 126 -10.72 13.70 4.98
C ALA A 126 -9.34 13.86 4.30
N ASP A 127 -9.18 13.34 3.08
CA ASP A 127 -7.91 13.34 2.34
C ASP A 127 -7.90 14.27 1.10
N ALA A 128 -8.92 15.11 0.89
CA ALA A 128 -9.02 15.95 -0.29
C ALA A 128 -7.80 16.87 -0.47
N ALA A 129 -7.31 17.46 0.63
CA ALA A 129 -6.12 18.31 0.64
C ALA A 129 -4.86 17.56 0.21
N TYR A 130 -4.67 16.35 0.75
CA TYR A 130 -3.54 15.51 0.40
C TYR A 130 -3.61 15.02 -1.04
N ARG A 131 -4.79 14.64 -1.53
CA ARG A 131 -4.99 14.26 -2.94
C ARG A 131 -4.70 15.40 -3.90
N ALA A 132 -5.19 16.62 -3.59
CA ALA A 132 -4.89 17.80 -4.39
C ALA A 132 -3.38 18.08 -4.47
N PHE A 133 -2.69 17.96 -3.34
CA PHE A 133 -1.23 18.07 -3.30
C PHE A 133 -0.53 16.98 -4.13
N LEU A 134 -0.96 15.70 -4.01
CA LEU A 134 -0.40 14.60 -4.80
C LEU A 134 -0.60 14.82 -6.31
N GLY A 135 -1.76 15.35 -6.72
CA GLY A 135 -2.01 15.72 -8.11
C GLY A 135 -1.06 16.80 -8.64
N CYS A 136 -0.57 17.70 -7.76
CA CYS A 136 0.46 18.68 -8.12
C CYS A 136 1.86 18.05 -8.22
N LEU A 137 2.17 17.01 -7.41
CA LEU A 137 3.46 16.29 -7.48
C LEU A 137 3.54 15.31 -8.66
N PHE A 138 2.43 14.65 -8.94
CA PHE A 138 2.31 13.60 -9.93
C PHE A 138 1.11 13.89 -10.87
N PRO A 139 1.24 14.89 -11.76
CA PRO A 139 0.16 15.25 -12.69
C PRO A 139 -0.26 14.05 -13.55
N GLY A 140 -1.57 13.85 -13.69
CA GLY A 140 -2.13 12.74 -14.48
C GLY A 140 -2.10 11.39 -13.78
N CYS A 141 -1.52 11.29 -12.58
CA CYS A 141 -1.61 10.09 -11.76
C CYS A 141 -2.73 10.25 -10.74
N ASP A 142 -3.65 9.33 -10.70
CA ASP A 142 -4.48 9.18 -9.52
C ASP A 142 -3.65 8.49 -8.41
N ALA A 143 -2.83 9.29 -7.75
CA ALA A 143 -1.98 8.84 -6.66
C ALA A 143 -2.79 8.23 -5.48
N ALA A 144 -4.11 8.41 -5.48
CA ALA A 144 -5.03 7.78 -4.53
C ALA A 144 -5.41 6.33 -4.93
N GLY A 145 -4.97 5.85 -6.08
CA GLY A 145 -5.22 4.48 -6.52
C GLY A 145 -6.59 4.23 -7.16
N ASN A 146 -7.26 5.29 -7.62
CA ASN A 146 -8.60 5.21 -8.24
C ASN A 146 -8.54 5.42 -9.75
N GLY A 147 -7.48 4.96 -10.44
CA GLY A 147 -7.32 5.12 -11.89
C GLY A 147 -8.61 4.82 -12.65
N ALA A 148 -9.04 5.73 -13.52
CA ALA A 148 -10.15 5.49 -14.42
C ALA A 148 -9.69 4.56 -15.57
N GLY A 149 -10.49 3.64 -16.00
CA GLY A 149 -10.16 2.72 -17.10
C GLY A 149 -10.09 1.26 -16.66
N GLU A 150 -10.23 0.36 -17.62
CA GLU A 150 -10.14 -1.08 -17.39
C GLU A 150 -8.69 -1.54 -17.53
N ALA A 151 -8.23 -2.32 -16.57
CA ALA A 151 -6.93 -2.97 -16.65
C ALA A 151 -7.05 -4.23 -17.49
N SER A 152 -6.21 -4.39 -18.52
CA SER A 152 -6.10 -5.66 -19.23
C SER A 152 -5.46 -6.73 -18.34
N ALA A 153 -5.73 -7.99 -18.60
CA ALA A 153 -5.27 -9.10 -17.78
C ALA A 153 -3.74 -9.11 -17.57
N GLU A 154 -2.96 -8.79 -18.59
CA GLU A 154 -1.50 -8.73 -18.51
C GLU A 154 -1.00 -7.63 -17.53
N ASN A 155 -1.84 -6.63 -17.27
CA ASN A 155 -1.58 -5.54 -16.34
C ASN A 155 -2.22 -5.75 -14.97
N MET A 156 -2.55 -6.98 -14.62
CA MET A 156 -3.18 -7.33 -13.36
C MET A 156 -2.26 -8.20 -12.48
N LEU A 157 -2.40 -7.98 -11.19
CA LEU A 157 -1.84 -8.84 -10.15
C LEU A 157 -2.96 -9.25 -9.20
N ALA A 158 -3.02 -10.53 -8.89
CA ALA A 158 -3.71 -11.01 -7.69
C ALA A 158 -2.70 -11.45 -6.64
N VAL A 159 -2.96 -11.12 -5.39
CA VAL A 159 -2.19 -11.65 -4.23
C VAL A 159 -3.18 -12.32 -3.30
N VAL A 160 -2.96 -13.60 -3.05
CA VAL A 160 -3.84 -14.44 -2.22
C VAL A 160 -3.05 -14.94 -1.02
N CYS A 161 -3.53 -14.65 0.18
CA CYS A 161 -3.09 -15.31 1.41
C CYS A 161 -4.24 -16.19 1.90
N ALA A 162 -4.07 -17.50 1.85
CA ALA A 162 -5.13 -18.43 2.22
C ALA A 162 -4.55 -19.80 2.60
N PRO A 163 -5.28 -20.59 3.43
CA PRO A 163 -4.92 -21.97 3.71
C PRO A 163 -5.01 -22.84 2.43
N PRO A 164 -4.17 -23.86 2.30
CA PRO A 164 -4.09 -24.68 1.09
C PRO A 164 -5.42 -25.29 0.65
N ASP A 165 -6.27 -25.69 1.60
CA ASP A 165 -7.59 -26.33 1.35
C ASP A 165 -8.58 -25.34 0.68
N GLY A 166 -8.43 -24.03 0.92
CA GLY A 166 -9.29 -23.01 0.31
C GLY A 166 -8.67 -22.31 -0.90
N ALA A 167 -7.36 -22.41 -1.05
CA ALA A 167 -6.64 -21.75 -2.13
C ALA A 167 -7.05 -22.26 -3.51
N ALA A 168 -7.27 -23.57 -3.67
CA ALA A 168 -7.63 -24.18 -4.96
C ALA A 168 -8.90 -23.57 -5.57
N ASP A 169 -9.92 -23.31 -4.77
CA ASP A 169 -11.18 -22.72 -5.25
C ASP A 169 -10.99 -21.23 -5.65
N ILE A 170 -10.17 -20.49 -4.88
CA ILE A 170 -9.83 -19.10 -5.18
C ILE A 170 -9.00 -19.02 -6.48
N LEU A 171 -7.99 -19.89 -6.63
CA LEU A 171 -7.17 -19.92 -7.84
C LEU A 171 -7.99 -20.31 -9.09
N SER A 172 -8.89 -21.30 -8.97
CA SER A 172 -9.78 -21.69 -10.06
C SER A 172 -10.74 -20.56 -10.45
N TRP A 173 -11.22 -19.77 -9.49
CA TRP A 173 -12.02 -18.61 -9.78
C TRP A 173 -11.23 -17.49 -10.44
N LEU A 174 -10.00 -17.20 -9.98
CA LEU A 174 -9.10 -16.21 -10.59
C LEU A 174 -8.72 -16.59 -12.02
N ASP A 175 -8.51 -17.89 -12.31
CA ASP A 175 -8.31 -18.40 -13.67
C ASP A 175 -9.48 -18.00 -14.58
N GLY A 176 -10.72 -18.20 -14.13
CA GLY A 176 -11.91 -17.77 -14.85
C GLY A 176 -11.99 -16.25 -15.06
N VAL A 177 -11.61 -15.47 -14.06
CA VAL A 177 -11.58 -14.00 -14.13
C VAL A 177 -10.54 -13.53 -15.15
N PHE A 178 -9.30 -14.00 -15.05
CA PHE A 178 -8.24 -13.57 -15.95
C PHE A 178 -8.44 -14.11 -17.39
N SER A 179 -9.01 -15.29 -17.55
CA SER A 179 -9.35 -15.82 -18.88
C SER A 179 -10.47 -15.04 -19.56
N ALA A 180 -11.34 -14.38 -18.81
CA ALA A 180 -12.43 -13.56 -19.34
C ALA A 180 -12.02 -12.11 -19.61
N ALA A 181 -10.90 -11.65 -19.03
CA ALA A 181 -10.38 -10.31 -19.25
C ALA A 181 -9.66 -10.23 -20.61
N ASP A 182 -9.74 -9.07 -21.26
CA ASP A 182 -9.02 -8.86 -22.51
C ASP A 182 -7.51 -8.93 -22.29
N ALA A 183 -6.84 -9.72 -23.13
CA ALA A 183 -5.39 -9.70 -23.19
C ALA A 183 -4.97 -8.35 -23.78
N GLY A 184 -4.19 -7.58 -23.03
CA GLY A 184 -3.72 -6.26 -23.43
C GLY A 184 -2.23 -6.25 -23.72
N GLU A 185 -1.70 -5.08 -23.96
CA GLU A 185 -0.25 -4.86 -24.01
C GLU A 185 0.25 -4.56 -22.59
N ALA A 186 1.41 -5.14 -22.22
CA ALA A 186 2.04 -4.91 -20.93
C ALA A 186 2.41 -3.42 -20.76
N LEU A 187 1.89 -2.79 -19.74
CA LEU A 187 2.24 -1.42 -19.38
C LEU A 187 3.48 -1.41 -18.49
N ALA A 188 4.41 -0.51 -18.78
CA ALA A 188 5.51 -0.26 -17.88
C ALA A 188 5.00 0.25 -16.52
N PRO A 189 5.70 -0.02 -15.40
CA PRO A 189 5.27 0.44 -14.07
C PRO A 189 5.05 1.95 -13.94
N ASP A 190 5.72 2.72 -14.79
CA ASP A 190 5.67 4.18 -14.88
C ASP A 190 4.85 4.70 -16.05
N ALA A 191 4.20 3.83 -16.84
CA ALA A 191 3.42 4.24 -18.01
C ALA A 191 2.20 5.12 -17.66
N ALA A 192 1.70 4.97 -16.45
CA ALA A 192 0.46 5.59 -16.01
C ALA A 192 0.67 6.93 -15.28
N TYR A 193 1.88 7.46 -15.15
CA TYR A 193 2.06 8.69 -14.42
C TYR A 193 3.11 9.62 -15.04
N CYS A 194 2.90 10.91 -14.81
CA CYS A 194 3.88 11.95 -15.09
C CYS A 194 4.33 12.54 -13.76
N ARG A 195 5.65 12.58 -13.51
CA ARG A 195 6.18 13.43 -12.45
C ARG A 195 6.25 14.88 -12.93
N ILE A 196 6.33 15.82 -12.00
CA ILE A 196 6.65 17.20 -12.33
C ILE A 196 8.04 17.27 -13.00
N GLU A 197 8.17 18.12 -13.99
CA GLU A 197 9.45 18.36 -14.72
C GLU A 197 10.19 19.62 -14.23
N LYS A 198 9.49 20.46 -13.50
CA LYS A 198 9.98 21.75 -12.98
C LYS A 198 9.33 22.05 -11.63
N PRO A 199 9.90 22.96 -10.83
CA PRO A 199 9.28 23.37 -9.59
C PRO A 199 7.86 23.89 -9.81
N VAL A 200 6.93 23.44 -8.96
CA VAL A 200 5.53 23.83 -8.97
C VAL A 200 5.27 24.70 -7.74
N LYS A 201 4.55 25.82 -7.92
CA LYS A 201 4.01 26.63 -6.83
C LYS A 201 2.56 26.95 -7.17
N GLU A 202 1.65 26.39 -6.38
CA GLU A 202 0.21 26.50 -6.65
C GLU A 202 -0.58 26.75 -5.38
N THR A 203 -1.75 27.37 -5.55
CA THR A 203 -2.78 27.47 -4.52
C THR A 203 -4.01 26.72 -5.02
N VAL A 204 -4.42 25.68 -4.30
CA VAL A 204 -5.56 24.83 -4.66
C VAL A 204 -6.67 25.01 -3.65
N SER A 205 -7.90 25.19 -4.14
CA SER A 205 -9.09 25.24 -3.29
C SER A 205 -9.75 23.86 -3.28
N ILE A 206 -10.02 23.34 -2.08
CA ILE A 206 -10.75 22.10 -1.89
C ILE A 206 -12.17 22.40 -1.41
N ALA A 207 -13.17 21.66 -1.91
CA ALA A 207 -14.54 21.77 -1.41
C ALA A 207 -14.63 21.10 -0.03
N GLY A 208 -15.31 21.76 0.93
CA GLY A 208 -15.58 21.18 2.24
C GLY A 208 -14.87 21.87 3.41
N GLU A 209 -15.11 21.36 4.63
CA GLU A 209 -14.58 21.89 5.90
C GLU A 209 -13.18 21.36 6.24
N GLY A 210 -12.39 20.90 5.25
CA GLY A 210 -11.06 20.36 5.46
C GLY A 210 -10.09 21.38 6.06
N THR A 211 -9.13 20.91 6.84
CA THR A 211 -8.04 21.74 7.36
C THR A 211 -7.11 22.10 6.21
N GLY A 212 -7.16 23.37 5.76
CA GLY A 212 -6.19 23.91 4.82
C GLY A 212 -4.78 23.95 5.41
N GLY A 213 -3.81 24.29 4.60
CA GLY A 213 -2.42 24.42 5.05
C GLY A 213 -1.46 24.42 3.86
N VAL A 214 -0.18 24.31 4.16
CA VAL A 214 0.88 24.31 3.15
C VAL A 214 1.56 22.97 3.09
N TYR A 215 1.61 22.40 1.88
CA TYR A 215 2.42 21.25 1.55
C TYR A 215 3.71 21.66 0.83
N PHE A 216 4.80 20.99 1.17
CA PHE A 216 6.03 21.04 0.38
C PHE A 216 6.49 19.61 0.09
N GLY A 217 6.72 19.30 -1.18
CA GLY A 217 7.13 17.97 -1.62
C GLY A 217 8.39 17.98 -2.47
N ILE A 218 9.18 16.93 -2.36
CA ILE A 218 10.39 16.70 -3.14
C ILE A 218 10.25 15.32 -3.78
N VAL A 219 10.22 15.27 -5.12
CA VAL A 219 10.18 13.99 -5.85
C VAL A 219 11.60 13.43 -5.97
N CYS A 220 11.74 12.15 -5.64
CA CYS A 220 12.95 11.36 -5.77
C CYS A 220 12.78 10.41 -6.96
N PRO A 221 13.46 10.66 -8.10
CA PRO A 221 13.40 9.79 -9.26
C PRO A 221 13.97 8.40 -8.97
N ARG A 222 13.49 7.42 -9.73
CA ARG A 222 13.83 5.99 -9.65
C ARG A 222 15.32 5.65 -9.50
N ALA A 223 16.20 6.46 -10.02
CA ALA A 223 17.64 6.15 -10.13
C ALA A 223 18.46 6.56 -8.88
N GLY A 224 17.81 7.08 -7.85
CA GLY A 224 18.50 7.60 -6.67
C GLY A 224 18.70 6.58 -5.55
N GLU A 225 19.43 7.00 -4.52
CA GLU A 225 19.63 6.25 -3.28
C GLU A 225 18.36 6.12 -2.44
N TRP A 226 17.34 6.94 -2.73
CA TRP A 226 16.11 7.01 -1.95
C TRP A 226 15.10 5.94 -2.37
N THR A 227 15.20 4.79 -1.74
CA THR A 227 14.09 3.83 -1.75
C THR A 227 12.92 4.36 -0.92
N ARG A 228 11.71 3.84 -1.15
CA ARG A 228 10.54 4.20 -0.32
C ARG A 228 10.78 3.95 1.16
N VAL A 229 11.49 2.88 1.47
CA VAL A 229 11.79 2.47 2.84
C VAL A 229 12.76 3.45 3.50
N ARG A 230 13.80 3.88 2.80
CA ARG A 230 14.77 4.86 3.28
C ARG A 230 14.12 6.24 3.47
N LEU A 231 13.29 6.65 2.52
CA LEU A 231 12.50 7.89 2.66
C LEU A 231 11.54 7.83 3.86
N ALA A 232 10.86 6.70 4.07
CA ALA A 232 9.99 6.51 5.23
C ALA A 232 10.77 6.58 6.55
N ALA A 233 11.97 6.01 6.61
CA ALA A 233 12.83 6.12 7.78
C ALA A 233 13.30 7.57 8.00
N LEU A 234 13.66 8.29 6.94
CA LEU A 234 14.00 9.71 7.02
C LEU A 234 12.83 10.55 7.52
N ALA A 235 11.63 10.35 6.96
CA ALA A 235 10.41 11.03 7.41
C ALA A 235 10.15 10.75 8.89
N ALA A 236 10.20 9.48 9.32
CA ALA A 236 9.98 9.11 10.72
C ALA A 236 11.02 9.73 11.67
N ALA A 237 12.26 9.93 11.24
CA ALA A 237 13.27 10.62 12.04
C ALA A 237 13.04 12.14 12.11
N LEU A 238 12.45 12.73 11.07
CA LEU A 238 12.14 14.16 10.98
C LEU A 238 10.83 14.54 11.67
N GLU A 239 9.84 13.64 11.75
CA GLU A 239 8.50 13.93 12.29
C GLU A 239 8.47 14.08 13.83
N ARG A 240 9.48 13.63 14.54
CA ARG A 240 9.47 13.60 16.01
C ARG A 240 9.51 14.99 16.62
N THR A 241 8.79 15.15 17.75
CA THR A 241 8.91 16.35 18.59
C THR A 241 10.37 16.56 19.01
N GLY A 242 10.87 17.78 18.84
CA GLY A 242 12.26 18.13 19.09
C GLY A 242 13.25 17.64 18.03
N SER A 243 12.76 17.13 16.90
CA SER A 243 13.56 16.77 15.73
C SER A 243 14.20 17.98 15.05
N LEU A 244 14.98 17.73 14.01
CA LEU A 244 15.54 18.81 13.17
C LEU A 244 14.42 19.62 12.49
N LEU A 245 13.37 18.95 11.99
CA LEU A 245 12.23 19.59 11.38
C LEU A 245 11.48 20.47 12.39
N ASP A 246 11.07 19.91 13.52
CA ASP A 246 10.33 20.64 14.56
C ASP A 246 11.09 21.89 15.03
N LYS A 247 12.39 21.76 15.29
CA LYS A 247 13.23 22.89 15.71
C LYS A 247 13.34 24.00 14.67
N ARG A 248 13.52 23.63 13.39
CA ARG A 248 13.67 24.62 12.32
C ARG A 248 12.36 25.30 11.97
N VAL A 249 11.26 24.53 11.93
CA VAL A 249 9.93 25.08 11.67
C VAL A 249 9.51 26.03 12.80
N ARG A 250 9.61 25.63 14.08
CA ARG A 250 9.26 26.49 15.22
C ARG A 250 10.16 27.72 15.35
N ALA A 251 11.42 27.65 14.93
CA ALA A 251 12.30 28.80 14.92
C ALA A 251 11.88 29.87 13.88
N ALA A 252 11.33 29.44 12.74
CA ALA A 252 10.86 30.32 11.69
C ALA A 252 9.38 30.71 11.86
N LEU A 253 8.55 29.81 12.37
CA LEU A 253 7.09 29.88 12.50
C LEU A 253 6.69 29.30 13.87
N PRO A 254 6.74 30.10 14.95
CA PRO A 254 6.67 29.60 16.35
C PRO A 254 5.43 28.78 16.70
N ASP A 255 4.29 29.09 16.10
CA ASP A 255 2.99 28.44 16.39
C ASP A 255 2.66 27.33 15.40
N THR A 256 3.60 26.96 14.53
CA THR A 256 3.38 25.97 13.47
C THR A 256 3.93 24.61 13.87
N ALA A 257 3.09 23.59 13.77
CA ALA A 257 3.51 22.20 13.77
C ALA A 257 3.69 21.72 12.33
N ALA A 258 4.67 20.86 12.08
CA ALA A 258 4.84 20.23 10.79
C ALA A 258 4.83 18.71 10.94
N VAL A 259 4.18 18.04 10.02
CA VAL A 259 4.24 16.60 9.83
C VAL A 259 4.93 16.30 8.50
N CYS A 260 5.48 15.12 8.35
CA CYS A 260 6.08 14.69 7.10
C CYS A 260 5.79 13.21 6.85
N GLY A 261 5.91 12.82 5.60
CA GLY A 261 5.68 11.44 5.19
C GLY A 261 6.20 11.20 3.79
N THR A 262 5.84 10.06 3.25
CA THR A 262 6.24 9.66 1.90
C THR A 262 5.04 9.38 1.03
N ALA A 263 5.19 9.63 -0.26
CA ALA A 263 4.24 9.24 -1.29
C ALA A 263 5.00 8.49 -2.39
N SER A 264 4.26 7.86 -3.29
CA SER A 264 4.88 7.26 -4.48
C SER A 264 3.87 7.16 -5.60
N ALA A 265 4.38 7.27 -6.82
CA ALA A 265 3.65 7.00 -8.03
C ALA A 265 4.58 6.22 -8.97
N GLY A 266 4.10 5.08 -9.47
CA GLY A 266 4.95 4.18 -10.25
C GLY A 266 6.24 3.82 -9.50
N THR A 267 7.36 4.06 -10.15
CA THR A 267 8.69 3.78 -9.60
C THR A 267 9.30 4.94 -8.80
N ASP A 268 8.74 6.15 -8.90
CA ASP A 268 9.24 7.32 -8.16
C ASP A 268 8.64 7.38 -6.76
N ALA A 269 9.37 8.02 -5.87
CA ALA A 269 8.92 8.30 -4.51
C ALA A 269 9.01 9.80 -4.24
N ALA A 270 8.30 10.27 -3.24
CA ALA A 270 8.38 11.66 -2.79
C ALA A 270 8.43 11.74 -1.27
N LEU A 271 9.24 12.66 -0.78
CA LEU A 271 9.21 13.12 0.60
C LEU A 271 8.33 14.37 0.66
N TRP A 272 7.33 14.36 1.52
CA TRP A 272 6.46 15.52 1.69
C TRP A 272 6.41 16.00 3.13
N PHE A 273 6.10 17.29 3.27
CA PHE A 273 5.95 18.00 4.53
C PHE A 273 4.64 18.80 4.49
N PHE A 274 3.94 18.84 5.60
CA PHE A 274 2.68 19.57 5.72
C PHE A 274 2.63 20.39 7.00
N ALA A 275 2.23 21.64 6.87
CA ALA A 275 1.96 22.55 7.97
C ALA A 275 0.46 22.89 7.98
N PRO A 276 -0.35 22.26 8.87
CA PRO A 276 -1.78 22.52 8.94
C PRO A 276 -2.07 23.96 9.38
N GLY A 277 -3.08 24.57 8.74
CA GLY A 277 -3.52 25.93 9.07
C GLY A 277 -2.57 27.06 8.65
N LEU A 278 -1.45 26.74 8.00
CA LEU A 278 -0.52 27.75 7.54
C LEU A 278 -1.08 28.50 6.31
N GLU A 279 -0.94 29.82 6.30
CA GLU A 279 -1.40 30.66 5.20
C GLU A 279 -0.39 30.73 4.05
N GLU A 280 -0.85 31.06 2.85
CA GLU A 280 -0.01 31.18 1.64
C GLU A 280 1.16 32.15 1.82
N LYS A 281 0.98 33.25 2.55
CA LYS A 281 2.03 34.25 2.80
C LYS A 281 3.26 33.69 3.51
N ASP A 282 3.09 32.62 4.29
CA ASP A 282 4.14 31.95 5.08
C ASP A 282 4.70 30.69 4.39
N ALA A 283 4.16 30.32 3.22
CA ALA A 283 4.52 29.10 2.51
C ALA A 283 6.02 29.01 2.18
N GLU A 284 6.62 30.10 1.70
CA GLU A 284 8.05 30.15 1.38
C GLU A 284 8.92 30.03 2.63
N THR A 285 8.51 30.66 3.73
CA THR A 285 9.18 30.54 5.03
C THR A 285 9.16 29.10 5.54
N PHE A 286 8.02 28.41 5.36
CA PHE A 286 7.91 26.99 5.69
C PHE A 286 8.84 26.12 4.84
N ARG A 287 8.82 26.28 3.51
CA ARG A 287 9.75 25.58 2.61
C ARG A 287 11.21 25.78 3.03
N ASP A 288 11.60 27.02 3.31
CA ASP A 288 12.99 27.33 3.67
C ASP A 288 13.37 26.72 5.02
N ALA A 289 12.44 26.64 5.98
CA ALA A 289 12.64 25.95 7.24
C ALA A 289 12.82 24.45 7.07
N VAL A 290 12.02 23.83 6.18
CA VAL A 290 12.18 22.40 5.80
C VAL A 290 13.54 22.15 5.16
N LEU A 291 13.93 22.96 4.19
CA LEU A 291 15.24 22.85 3.54
C LEU A 291 16.40 23.07 4.54
N ALA A 292 16.24 23.96 5.53
CA ALA A 292 17.20 24.14 6.62
C ALA A 292 17.28 22.91 7.54
N ALA A 293 16.17 22.19 7.76
CA ALA A 293 16.17 20.94 8.50
C ALA A 293 16.91 19.84 7.73
N LEU A 294 16.69 19.70 6.43
CA LEU A 294 17.40 18.75 5.58
C LEU A 294 18.90 19.08 5.50
N ARG A 295 19.28 20.37 5.38
CA ARG A 295 20.70 20.76 5.45
C ARG A 295 21.33 20.37 6.77
N ALA A 296 20.65 20.62 7.91
CA ALA A 296 21.15 20.21 9.20
C ALA A 296 21.31 18.68 9.29
N ALA A 297 20.35 17.89 8.74
CA ALA A 297 20.47 16.44 8.66
C ALA A 297 21.69 16.00 7.84
N SER A 298 22.00 16.68 6.72
CA SER A 298 23.17 16.37 5.89
C SER A 298 24.51 16.80 6.49
N GLU A 299 24.52 17.80 7.39
CA GLU A 299 25.73 18.35 8.00
C GLU A 299 26.06 17.69 9.34
N THR A 300 25.06 17.46 10.16
CA THR A 300 25.24 16.98 11.53
C THR A 300 24.73 15.56 11.76
N GLY A 301 24.01 14.99 10.77
CA GLY A 301 23.33 13.71 10.93
C GLY A 301 22.19 13.77 11.94
N PHE A 302 21.62 12.62 12.24
CA PHE A 302 20.63 12.44 13.29
C PHE A 302 21.30 12.12 14.64
N SER A 303 20.69 12.52 15.74
CA SER A 303 21.22 12.19 17.07
C SER A 303 21.17 10.67 17.30
N ALA A 304 22.15 10.15 18.06
CA ALA A 304 22.16 8.73 18.45
C ALA A 304 20.82 8.29 19.08
N GLN A 305 20.24 9.13 19.94
CA GLN A 305 18.94 8.86 20.53
C GLN A 305 17.80 8.75 19.50
N ALA A 306 17.81 9.56 18.45
CA ALA A 306 16.79 9.48 17.39
C ALA A 306 16.92 8.15 16.64
N ILE A 307 18.14 7.77 16.29
CA ILE A 307 18.45 6.51 15.61
C ILE A 307 18.09 5.30 16.48
N GLU A 308 18.50 5.30 17.74
CA GLU A 308 18.18 4.22 18.70
C GLU A 308 16.66 4.06 18.87
N THR A 309 15.92 5.16 18.98
CA THR A 309 14.47 5.10 19.13
C THR A 309 13.79 4.58 17.87
N LEU A 310 14.25 4.96 16.68
CA LEU A 310 13.74 4.43 15.41
C LEU A 310 14.09 2.95 15.27
N SER A 311 15.33 2.56 15.56
CA SER A 311 15.75 1.16 15.56
C SER A 311 14.93 0.30 16.52
N ALA A 312 14.63 0.81 17.71
CA ALA A 312 13.78 0.10 18.67
C ALA A 312 12.35 -0.06 18.16
N ALA A 313 11.79 0.98 17.51
CA ALA A 313 10.45 0.90 16.90
C ALA A 313 10.42 -0.11 15.74
N GLN A 314 11.43 -0.10 14.88
CA GLN A 314 11.56 -1.06 13.76
C GLN A 314 11.75 -2.48 14.27
N ARG A 315 12.54 -2.66 15.33
CA ARG A 315 12.71 -3.98 15.95
C ARG A 315 11.41 -4.49 16.59
N LEU A 316 10.66 -3.61 17.24
CA LEU A 316 9.35 -3.97 17.79
C LEU A 316 8.40 -4.37 16.65
N GLU A 317 8.36 -3.60 15.57
CA GLU A 317 7.54 -3.91 14.39
C GLU A 317 7.94 -5.26 13.78
N GLU A 318 9.23 -5.53 13.61
CA GLU A 318 9.73 -6.84 13.12
C GLU A 318 9.22 -7.99 13.98
N LEU A 319 9.28 -7.84 15.31
CA LEU A 319 8.86 -8.87 16.26
C LEU A 319 7.34 -9.05 16.30
N THR A 320 6.57 -7.98 16.15
CA THR A 320 5.11 -8.02 16.24
C THR A 320 4.41 -8.20 14.89
N PHE A 321 5.12 -8.01 13.77
CA PHE A 321 4.56 -8.15 12.43
C PHE A 321 3.90 -9.51 12.19
N PRO A 322 4.51 -10.66 12.61
CA PRO A 322 3.88 -11.96 12.46
C PRO A 322 2.65 -12.20 13.35
N GLU A 323 2.46 -11.37 14.38
CA GLU A 323 1.37 -11.48 15.35
C GLU A 323 0.18 -10.57 15.03
N ARG A 324 0.22 -9.87 13.90
CA ARG A 324 -0.86 -8.96 13.47
C ARG A 324 -2.12 -9.74 13.12
N ASP A 325 -3.26 -9.26 13.58
CA ASP A 325 -4.56 -9.81 13.21
C ASP A 325 -4.85 -9.67 11.70
N ASP A 326 -4.30 -8.61 11.07
CA ASP A 326 -4.44 -8.30 9.65
C ASP A 326 -3.22 -8.74 8.80
N LEU A 327 -2.40 -9.69 9.29
CA LEU A 327 -1.17 -10.11 8.63
C LEU A 327 -1.38 -10.50 7.17
N GLY A 328 -2.45 -11.26 6.88
CA GLY A 328 -2.78 -11.68 5.51
C GLY A 328 -2.99 -10.47 4.59
N ALA A 329 -3.77 -9.48 5.02
CA ALA A 329 -4.00 -8.25 4.27
C ALA A 329 -2.70 -7.44 4.11
N ALA A 330 -1.91 -7.29 5.18
CA ALA A 330 -0.65 -6.56 5.14
C ALA A 330 0.36 -7.17 4.16
N LEU A 331 0.44 -8.50 4.10
CA LEU A 331 1.26 -9.21 3.12
C LEU A 331 0.73 -8.98 1.69
N CYS A 332 -0.58 -9.17 1.46
CA CYS A 332 -1.18 -8.98 0.16
C CYS A 332 -0.97 -7.54 -0.36
N GLU A 333 -1.19 -6.54 0.47
CA GLU A 333 -0.96 -5.14 0.12
C GLU A 333 0.51 -4.81 -0.13
N GLY A 334 1.41 -5.41 0.65
CA GLY A 334 2.85 -5.24 0.48
C GLY A 334 3.34 -5.76 -0.87
N PHE A 335 2.92 -6.96 -1.27
CA PHE A 335 3.23 -7.52 -2.59
C PHE A 335 2.63 -6.70 -3.72
N ALA A 336 1.38 -6.25 -3.59
CA ALA A 336 0.73 -5.40 -4.58
C ALA A 336 1.43 -4.04 -4.72
N ALA A 337 1.88 -3.45 -3.60
CA ALA A 337 2.64 -2.21 -3.61
C ALA A 337 4.02 -2.36 -4.28
N ALA A 338 4.72 -3.47 -4.05
CA ALA A 338 5.98 -3.77 -4.71
C ALA A 338 5.79 -3.98 -6.22
N TRP A 339 4.75 -4.71 -6.62
CA TRP A 339 4.41 -4.91 -8.02
C TRP A 339 4.09 -3.59 -8.73
N ALA A 340 3.37 -2.68 -8.07
CA ALA A 340 3.10 -1.35 -8.61
C ALA A 340 4.38 -0.57 -8.94
N GLN A 341 5.49 -0.88 -8.25
CA GLN A 341 6.81 -0.28 -8.46
C GLN A 341 7.67 -1.03 -9.49
N GLY A 342 7.20 -2.15 -10.00
CA GLY A 342 7.88 -2.94 -11.02
C GLY A 342 7.83 -4.44 -10.81
N ASP A 343 8.07 -4.94 -9.60
CA ASP A 343 8.14 -6.37 -9.35
C ASP A 343 7.67 -6.74 -7.93
N ALA A 344 6.62 -7.57 -7.85
CA ALA A 344 6.13 -8.13 -6.59
C ALA A 344 7.23 -8.89 -5.81
N SER A 345 8.17 -9.51 -6.51
CA SER A 345 9.25 -10.28 -5.88
C SER A 345 10.23 -9.43 -5.05
N GLY A 346 10.18 -8.11 -5.20
CA GLY A 346 10.97 -7.17 -4.39
C GLY A 346 10.45 -7.02 -2.95
N TYR A 347 9.20 -7.38 -2.67
CA TYR A 347 8.59 -7.11 -1.36
C TYR A 347 9.33 -7.73 -0.16
N PRO A 348 9.78 -8.98 -0.17
CA PRO A 348 10.50 -9.54 0.96
C PRO A 348 11.81 -8.79 1.27
N ALA A 349 12.50 -8.29 0.24
CA ALA A 349 13.70 -7.46 0.43
C ALA A 349 13.34 -6.08 1.02
N GLN A 350 12.29 -5.45 0.54
CA GLN A 350 11.78 -4.18 1.08
C GLN A 350 11.35 -4.31 2.54
N LEU A 351 10.73 -5.43 2.91
CA LEU A 351 10.33 -5.70 4.29
C LEU A 351 11.55 -5.80 5.22
N ARG A 352 12.60 -6.52 4.82
CA ARG A 352 13.87 -6.60 5.57
C ARG A 352 14.54 -5.22 5.68
N GLU A 353 14.59 -4.48 4.60
CA GLU A 353 15.14 -3.12 4.59
C GLU A 353 14.37 -2.21 5.55
N ARG A 354 13.04 -2.33 5.61
CA ARG A 354 12.18 -1.55 6.51
C ARG A 354 12.56 -1.74 7.98
N TRP A 355 12.87 -2.96 8.39
CA TRP A 355 13.25 -3.26 9.77
C TRP A 355 14.68 -2.86 10.14
N SER A 356 15.49 -2.50 9.16
CA SER A 356 16.89 -2.07 9.33
C SER A 356 17.18 -0.65 8.83
N ALA A 357 16.19 0.06 8.33
CA ALA A 357 16.39 1.37 7.67
C ALA A 357 16.95 2.46 8.60
N ALA A 358 16.79 2.34 9.92
CA ALA A 358 17.43 3.23 10.89
C ALA A 358 18.96 3.20 10.78
N ALA A 359 19.55 2.06 10.43
CA ALA A 359 20.99 1.93 10.25
C ALA A 359 21.48 2.78 9.07
N TYR A 360 20.68 2.93 8.02
CA TYR A 360 20.99 3.81 6.89
C TYR A 360 21.09 5.27 7.31
N LEU A 361 20.25 5.73 8.24
CA LEU A 361 20.30 7.11 8.74
C LEU A 361 21.56 7.40 9.57
N ALA A 362 22.21 6.37 10.10
CA ALA A 362 23.47 6.49 10.82
C ALA A 362 24.69 6.51 9.90
N ASP A 363 24.51 6.14 8.65
CA ASP A 363 25.57 6.08 7.66
C ASP A 363 25.83 7.46 7.02
N GLY A 364 27.08 7.77 6.74
CA GLY A 364 27.47 8.97 5.99
C GLY A 364 26.85 9.02 4.58
N SER A 365 26.50 7.89 3.99
CA SER A 365 25.79 7.81 2.70
C SER A 365 24.42 8.48 2.73
N CYS A 366 23.70 8.41 3.85
CA CYS A 366 22.44 9.13 4.02
C CYS A 366 22.65 10.65 3.96
N ALA A 367 23.67 11.16 4.65
CA ALA A 367 23.99 12.59 4.66
C ALA A 367 24.39 13.09 3.27
N GLU A 368 25.13 12.28 2.52
CA GLU A 368 25.52 12.56 1.13
C GLU A 368 24.29 12.57 0.21
N ALA A 369 23.44 11.55 0.28
CA ALA A 369 22.22 11.48 -0.52
C ALA A 369 21.24 12.63 -0.22
N VAL A 370 21.07 13.06 1.05
CA VAL A 370 20.29 14.26 1.38
C VAL A 370 20.87 15.50 0.69
N ARG A 371 22.20 15.64 0.68
CA ARG A 371 22.88 16.79 0.08
C ARG A 371 22.80 16.79 -1.44
N GLU A 372 23.03 15.65 -2.06
CA GLU A 372 23.20 15.54 -3.51
C GLU A 372 21.89 15.34 -4.25
N GLU A 373 20.90 14.71 -3.63
CA GLU A 373 19.64 14.40 -4.28
C GLU A 373 18.48 15.26 -3.78
N LEU A 374 18.26 15.34 -2.45
CA LEU A 374 17.09 16.08 -1.93
C LEU A 374 17.29 17.60 -1.98
N LEU A 375 18.45 18.10 -1.55
CA LEU A 375 18.69 19.55 -1.49
C LEU A 375 18.99 20.18 -2.85
N THR A 376 19.38 19.39 -3.84
CA THR A 376 19.61 19.87 -5.22
C THR A 376 18.43 19.59 -6.15
N SER A 377 17.42 18.84 -5.67
CA SER A 377 16.28 18.49 -6.51
C SER A 377 15.52 19.75 -6.97
N THR A 378 15.28 19.83 -8.27
CA THR A 378 14.37 20.80 -8.88
C THR A 378 12.95 20.26 -9.00
N LEU A 379 12.73 19.01 -8.68
CA LEU A 379 11.42 18.33 -8.73
C LEU A 379 10.69 18.56 -7.42
N THR A 380 10.26 19.80 -7.18
CA THR A 380 9.62 20.21 -5.92
C THR A 380 8.25 20.83 -6.19
N ALA A 381 7.32 20.64 -5.26
CA ALA A 381 6.04 21.32 -5.27
C ALA A 381 5.78 22.01 -3.92
N LEU A 382 5.43 23.28 -3.97
CA LEU A 382 4.96 24.08 -2.85
C LEU A 382 3.49 24.40 -3.09
N VAL A 383 2.61 23.76 -2.35
CA VAL A 383 1.16 23.81 -2.60
C VAL A 383 0.46 24.35 -1.35
N THR A 384 -0.24 25.46 -1.50
CA THR A 384 -1.16 25.96 -0.48
C THR A 384 -2.54 25.38 -0.75
N VAL A 385 -3.09 24.70 0.23
CA VAL A 385 -4.46 24.17 0.15
C VAL A 385 -5.36 25.03 1.01
N ALA A 386 -6.33 25.70 0.38
CA ALA A 386 -7.30 26.53 1.05
C ALA A 386 -8.68 25.83 1.06
N PRO A 387 -9.44 25.87 2.18
CA PRO A 387 -10.82 25.44 2.15
C PRO A 387 -11.61 26.36 1.22
N GLY A 388 -12.28 25.78 0.24
CA GLY A 388 -13.14 26.47 -0.68
C GLY A 388 -14.54 26.67 -0.10
N PRO A 389 -15.39 27.51 -0.72
CA PRO A 389 -16.78 27.59 -0.34
C PRO A 389 -17.43 26.22 -0.51
N LEU A 390 -18.29 25.87 0.44
CA LEU A 390 -19.14 24.69 0.31
C LEU A 390 -19.86 24.77 -1.04
N ARG A 391 -19.71 23.76 -1.88
CA ARG A 391 -20.43 23.67 -3.15
C ARG A 391 -21.93 23.67 -2.81
N GLU A 392 -22.64 24.75 -3.16
CA GLU A 392 -24.10 24.72 -3.04
C GLU A 392 -24.61 23.49 -3.81
N PRO A 393 -25.47 22.66 -3.22
CA PRO A 393 -26.02 21.52 -3.92
C PRO A 393 -26.63 22.02 -5.22
N GLU A 394 -26.19 21.47 -6.35
CA GLU A 394 -26.79 21.76 -7.64
C GLU A 394 -28.31 21.60 -7.49
N PRO A 395 -29.12 22.58 -7.89
CA PRO A 395 -30.55 22.45 -7.76
C PRO A 395 -30.98 21.18 -8.47
N THR A 396 -31.59 20.28 -7.71
CA THR A 396 -32.12 19.02 -8.24
C THR A 396 -32.91 19.37 -9.49
N PRO A 397 -32.62 18.82 -10.68
CA PRO A 397 -33.35 19.15 -11.88
C PRO A 397 -34.82 18.91 -11.61
N GLU A 398 -35.63 19.95 -11.71
CA GLU A 398 -37.06 19.92 -11.48
C GLU A 398 -37.63 18.81 -12.37
N ALA A 399 -38.25 17.80 -11.75
CA ALA A 399 -38.75 16.64 -12.45
C ALA A 399 -39.62 17.14 -13.61
N ALA A 400 -39.25 16.77 -14.85
CA ALA A 400 -40.01 17.13 -16.03
C ALA A 400 -41.49 16.75 -15.81
N PRO A 401 -42.42 17.64 -16.08
CA PRO A 401 -43.84 17.35 -15.86
C PRO A 401 -44.23 16.08 -16.61
N ALA A 402 -44.91 15.18 -15.90
CA ALA A 402 -45.36 13.94 -16.47
C ALA A 402 -46.14 14.19 -17.79
N PRO A 403 -45.89 13.40 -18.85
CA PRO A 403 -46.63 13.56 -20.09
C PRO A 403 -48.13 13.46 -19.85
N THR A 404 -48.84 14.53 -20.21
CA THR A 404 -50.31 14.57 -20.16
C THR A 404 -50.85 13.46 -21.06
N GLU A 405 -51.58 12.50 -20.47
CA GLU A 405 -52.28 11.46 -21.25
C GLU A 405 -53.14 12.10 -22.33
N ALA A 406 -52.94 11.69 -23.56
CA ALA A 406 -53.80 12.10 -24.65
C ALA A 406 -55.21 11.52 -24.47
N PRO A 407 -56.28 12.30 -24.69
CA PRO A 407 -57.65 11.79 -24.58
C PRO A 407 -57.92 10.65 -25.56
N ALA A 408 -58.58 9.60 -25.08
CA ALA A 408 -58.93 8.45 -25.88
C ALA A 408 -59.89 8.86 -27.03
N PRO A 409 -59.74 8.30 -28.23
CA PRO A 409 -60.64 8.59 -29.35
C PRO A 409 -62.02 8.00 -29.04
N THR A 410 -63.09 8.82 -29.24
CA THR A 410 -64.49 8.47 -29.25
C THR A 410 -64.89 7.74 -30.51
#